data_a485c3bf562a8eee2265e7ea4a6d8f18
#
_entry.id   a485c3bf562a8eee2265e7ea4a6d8f18
#
_cell.length_a   1.000
_cell.length_b   1.000
_cell.length_c   1.000
_cell.angle_alpha   90.00
_cell.angle_beta   90.00
_cell.angle_gamma   90.00
#
_symmetry.space_group_name_H-M   'P 1'
#
loop_
_entity.id
_entity.type
_entity.pdbx_description
1 polymer ?
#
loop_
_entity_poly.entity_id
_entity_poly.type
_entity_poly.pdbx_seq_one_letter_code
_entity_poly.pdbx_strand_id
1 'polypeptide(L)'
;MDLAPISPRPTPVDTADLGLSGVTTLLAAAGTELEVRPGEGAVVELTARAADARPGMRVEVDLGAAVGYWHPGGDSPHRLAPDWSGASATSLVASAPVGALYDATGAVLLAWAASEAVAELTLTTGVSEERKTFVVDVRAVRPLPAPLELVLDTRGDPLTVTVARLAAWVSERLPGTALPVPPVAEQAVYSTWYTFTQDIDAELVTSEARLAAELGCGSVFVDDGWQRLALGRGYQGCGDWRPDPDKFPDLAATVREVHAAGLGLALWVAPLLLGAESDAFPRMAASAP
;
A
#
# COMPACT_ATOMS: atom_id res chain seq x y z
N MET A 1 -44.42 -2.74 9.23
CA MET A 1 -43.32 -2.55 8.28
C MET A 1 -42.46 -1.45 8.85
N ASP A 2 -41.51 -1.80 9.73
CA ASP A 2 -40.61 -0.84 10.33
C ASP A 2 -39.63 -0.36 9.25
N LEU A 3 -39.76 0.91 8.88
CA LEU A 3 -38.78 1.57 8.04
C LEU A 3 -37.46 1.64 8.83
N ALA A 4 -36.38 1.10 8.27
CA ALA A 4 -35.06 1.26 8.83
C ALA A 4 -34.80 2.75 9.12
N PRO A 5 -34.18 3.11 10.25
CA PRO A 5 -33.91 4.50 10.57
C PRO A 5 -33.09 5.12 9.45
N ILE A 6 -33.55 6.26 8.93
CA ILE A 6 -32.85 7.06 7.93
C ILE A 6 -31.46 7.34 8.50
N SER A 7 -30.43 6.87 7.81
CA SER A 7 -29.05 7.16 8.22
C SER A 7 -28.88 8.66 8.44
N PRO A 8 -28.30 9.10 9.56
CA PRO A 8 -28.11 10.51 9.85
C PRO A 8 -27.36 11.17 8.67
N ARG A 9 -27.78 12.38 8.31
CA ARG A 9 -27.18 13.11 7.20
C ARG A 9 -25.76 13.54 7.55
N PRO A 10 -24.83 13.54 6.57
CA PRO A 10 -23.51 14.13 6.74
C PRO A 10 -23.61 15.60 7.16
N THR A 11 -22.71 16.04 8.00
CA THR A 11 -22.65 17.44 8.48
C THR A 11 -21.67 18.21 7.59
N PRO A 12 -22.11 19.28 6.91
CA PRO A 12 -21.20 20.13 6.14
C PRO A 12 -20.31 20.97 7.05
N VAL A 13 -19.08 21.20 6.61
CA VAL A 13 -18.09 22.09 7.22
C VAL A 13 -17.88 23.27 6.29
N ASP A 14 -17.79 24.48 6.84
CA ASP A 14 -17.51 25.68 6.05
C ASP A 14 -16.09 25.61 5.48
N THR A 15 -15.98 25.78 4.17
CA THR A 15 -14.70 25.73 3.44
C THR A 15 -14.18 27.11 3.04
N ALA A 16 -14.94 28.17 3.24
CA ALA A 16 -14.65 29.51 2.70
C ALA A 16 -13.31 30.11 3.17
N ASP A 17 -12.90 29.80 4.40
CA ASP A 17 -11.70 30.38 5.02
C ASP A 17 -10.51 29.40 5.08
N LEU A 18 -10.60 28.23 4.43
CA LEU A 18 -9.58 27.17 4.55
C LEU A 18 -8.34 27.40 3.67
N GLY A 19 -8.40 28.35 2.74
CA GLY A 19 -7.29 28.61 1.83
C GLY A 19 -7.01 27.48 0.81
N LEU A 20 -7.93 26.52 0.68
CA LEU A 20 -7.83 25.42 -0.27
C LEU A 20 -8.40 25.82 -1.63
N SER A 21 -7.61 25.72 -2.68
CA SER A 21 -8.07 25.99 -4.03
C SER A 21 -8.97 24.87 -4.53
N GLY A 22 -10.15 25.22 -5.06
CA GLY A 22 -11.07 24.30 -5.73
C GLY A 22 -11.84 23.34 -4.80
N VAL A 23 -11.55 23.28 -3.51
CA VAL A 23 -12.35 22.47 -2.56
C VAL A 23 -13.68 23.13 -2.33
N THR A 24 -14.76 22.44 -2.72
CA THR A 24 -16.13 22.97 -2.68
C THR A 24 -16.92 22.45 -1.48
N THR A 25 -16.58 21.27 -0.99
CA THR A 25 -17.35 20.61 0.06
C THR A 25 -16.46 19.78 0.98
N LEU A 26 -16.65 19.96 2.30
CA LEU A 26 -16.18 19.06 3.34
C LEU A 26 -17.37 18.54 4.13
N LEU A 27 -17.47 17.23 4.29
CA LEU A 27 -18.53 16.59 5.05
C LEU A 27 -17.96 15.64 6.10
N ALA A 28 -18.39 15.75 7.33
CA ALA A 28 -18.24 14.69 8.32
C ALA A 28 -19.28 13.59 8.07
N ALA A 29 -18.89 12.33 8.13
CA ALA A 29 -19.85 11.24 8.16
C ALA A 29 -20.77 11.35 9.38
N ALA A 30 -21.93 10.72 9.29
CA ALA A 30 -22.91 10.75 10.39
C ALA A 30 -22.28 10.25 11.70
N GLY A 31 -22.44 11.03 12.77
CA GLY A 31 -21.85 10.71 14.07
C GLY A 31 -20.33 10.98 14.17
N THR A 32 -19.74 11.58 13.15
CA THR A 32 -18.34 12.02 13.16
C THR A 32 -18.25 13.51 13.45
N GLU A 33 -17.41 13.89 14.40
CA GLU A 33 -16.95 15.27 14.62
C GLU A 33 -15.70 15.50 13.79
N LEU A 34 -15.63 16.65 13.10
CA LEU A 34 -14.52 17.03 12.25
C LEU A 34 -13.90 18.32 12.75
N GLU A 35 -12.63 18.23 13.16
CA GLU A 35 -11.78 19.38 13.45
C GLU A 35 -10.95 19.71 12.21
N VAL A 36 -10.86 20.99 11.88
CA VAL A 36 -10.11 21.49 10.70
C VAL A 36 -9.00 22.39 11.20
N ARG A 37 -7.77 22.11 10.77
CA ARG A 37 -6.58 22.89 11.09
C ARG A 37 -5.90 23.36 9.83
N PRO A 38 -5.85 24.67 9.55
CA PRO A 38 -5.03 25.22 8.48
C PRO A 38 -3.55 24.88 8.70
N GLY A 39 -2.88 24.42 7.65
CA GLY A 39 -1.45 24.21 7.61
C GLY A 39 -0.73 25.37 6.91
N GLU A 40 0.50 25.14 6.52
CA GLU A 40 1.30 26.13 5.81
C GLU A 40 0.95 26.15 4.30
N GLY A 41 0.65 27.35 3.79
CA GLY A 41 0.20 27.52 2.41
C GLY A 41 -1.21 26.96 2.18
N ALA A 42 -1.43 26.37 1.02
CA ALA A 42 -2.72 25.75 0.65
C ALA A 42 -2.81 24.28 1.11
N VAL A 43 -2.54 24.03 2.41
CA VAL A 43 -2.61 22.74 3.08
C VAL A 43 -3.56 22.83 4.27
N VAL A 44 -4.36 21.79 4.46
CA VAL A 44 -5.26 21.66 5.60
C VAL A 44 -5.16 20.25 6.16
N GLU A 45 -5.12 20.15 7.48
CA GLU A 45 -5.27 18.90 8.23
C GLU A 45 -6.68 18.79 8.81
N LEU A 46 -7.28 17.63 8.63
CA LEU A 46 -8.60 17.27 9.14
C LEU A 46 -8.42 16.17 10.18
N THR A 47 -9.11 16.30 11.33
CA THR A 47 -9.13 15.23 12.34
C THR A 47 -10.57 14.82 12.60
N ALA A 48 -10.89 13.57 12.30
CA ALA A 48 -12.22 13.00 12.45
C ALA A 48 -12.29 12.07 13.66
N ARG A 49 -13.30 12.28 14.51
CA ARG A 49 -13.61 11.46 15.71
C ARG A 49 -15.05 11.00 15.64
N ALA A 50 -15.30 9.75 15.95
CA ALA A 50 -16.64 9.19 16.09
C ALA A 50 -16.78 8.43 17.41
N ALA A 51 -17.96 8.48 18.02
CA ALA A 51 -18.22 7.83 19.30
C ALA A 51 -18.05 6.29 19.24
N ASP A 52 -18.31 5.69 18.08
CA ASP A 52 -18.11 4.26 17.81
C ASP A 52 -16.69 3.96 17.28
N ALA A 53 -15.80 4.95 17.30
CA ALA A 53 -14.44 4.90 16.76
C ALA A 53 -14.35 4.54 15.26
N ARG A 54 -15.43 4.72 14.50
CA ARG A 54 -15.49 4.53 13.03
C ARG A 54 -15.73 5.85 12.30
N PRO A 55 -14.76 6.77 12.34
CA PRO A 55 -14.91 8.05 11.68
C PRO A 55 -14.92 7.90 10.16
N GLY A 56 -15.52 8.90 9.51
CA GLY A 56 -15.48 9.03 8.07
C GLY A 56 -15.62 10.48 7.65
N MET A 57 -15.03 10.82 6.51
CA MET A 57 -15.08 12.16 5.95
C MET A 57 -15.11 12.12 4.43
N ARG A 58 -15.69 13.16 3.84
CA ARG A 58 -15.80 13.34 2.40
C ARG A 58 -15.32 14.71 2.00
N VAL A 59 -14.50 14.75 0.98
CA VAL A 59 -14.00 15.96 0.34
C VAL A 59 -14.50 15.97 -1.09
N GLU A 60 -14.96 17.13 -1.57
CA GLU A 60 -15.28 17.33 -2.97
C GLU A 60 -14.49 18.53 -3.49
N VAL A 61 -13.93 18.39 -4.68
CA VAL A 61 -13.16 19.44 -5.36
C VAL A 61 -13.70 19.61 -6.77
N ASP A 62 -13.69 20.86 -7.26
CA ASP A 62 -14.01 21.14 -8.65
C ASP A 62 -13.10 20.37 -9.58
N LEU A 63 -13.66 19.76 -10.62
CA LEU A 63 -12.89 19.07 -11.65
C LEU A 63 -11.91 20.01 -12.36
N GLY A 64 -12.32 21.27 -12.61
CA GLY A 64 -11.48 22.28 -13.24
C GLY A 64 -10.78 21.74 -14.49
N ALA A 65 -9.45 21.79 -14.50
CA ALA A 65 -8.60 21.28 -15.57
C ALA A 65 -8.09 19.85 -15.34
N ALA A 66 -8.71 19.09 -14.43
CA ALA A 66 -8.27 17.74 -14.09
C ALA A 66 -8.33 16.80 -15.30
N VAL A 67 -7.25 16.06 -15.52
CA VAL A 67 -7.15 15.06 -16.59
C VAL A 67 -6.91 13.65 -16.06
N GLY A 68 -6.49 13.50 -14.80
CA GLY A 68 -6.22 12.20 -14.21
C GLY A 68 -6.20 12.22 -12.69
N TYR A 69 -6.34 11.03 -12.13
CA TYR A 69 -6.23 10.77 -10.70
C TYR A 69 -5.21 9.66 -10.47
N TRP A 70 -4.23 9.94 -9.65
CA TRP A 70 -3.20 8.99 -9.26
C TRP A 70 -3.48 8.40 -7.87
N HIS A 71 -3.28 7.11 -7.72
CA HIS A 71 -3.19 6.41 -6.44
C HIS A 71 -2.26 5.19 -6.59
N PRO A 72 -1.69 4.64 -5.50
CA PRO A 72 -0.68 3.57 -5.56
C PRO A 72 -1.24 2.17 -5.89
N GLY A 73 -2.53 2.00 -6.11
CA GLY A 73 -3.13 0.74 -6.55
C GLY A 73 -2.71 0.39 -7.98
N GLY A 74 -1.98 -0.71 -8.15
CA GLY A 74 -1.09 -1.00 -9.25
C GLY A 74 -1.63 -1.09 -10.67
N ASP A 75 -2.91 -1.39 -10.91
CA ASP A 75 -3.41 -1.69 -12.27
C ASP A 75 -4.38 -0.63 -12.82
N SER A 76 -4.61 0.45 -12.10
CA SER A 76 -5.56 1.46 -12.54
C SER A 76 -4.95 2.37 -13.57
N PRO A 77 -5.56 2.47 -14.76
CA PRO A 77 -5.28 3.60 -15.63
C PRO A 77 -5.59 4.88 -14.84
N HIS A 78 -4.67 5.83 -14.85
CA HIS A 78 -4.77 7.12 -14.15
C HIS A 78 -5.84 8.02 -14.77
N ARG A 79 -7.03 7.51 -14.97
CA ARG A 79 -8.17 8.21 -15.56
C ARG A 79 -9.19 8.61 -14.49
N LEU A 80 -10.01 9.56 -14.83
CA LEU A 80 -11.13 9.98 -14.01
C LEU A 80 -12.28 8.98 -14.16
N ALA A 81 -12.42 8.08 -13.21
CA ALA A 81 -13.56 7.16 -13.15
C ALA A 81 -14.74 7.83 -12.44
N PRO A 82 -16.01 7.41 -12.68
CA PRO A 82 -17.15 7.89 -11.91
C PRO A 82 -17.06 7.38 -10.46
N ASP A 83 -17.59 8.16 -9.49
CA ASP A 83 -17.49 7.87 -8.05
C ASP A 83 -18.16 6.53 -7.66
N TRP A 84 -19.22 6.13 -8.35
CA TRP A 84 -19.91 4.86 -8.11
C TRP A 84 -19.10 3.62 -8.52
N SER A 85 -18.04 3.75 -9.31
CA SER A 85 -17.11 2.66 -9.68
C SER A 85 -15.79 2.72 -8.94
N GLY A 86 -15.53 3.77 -8.16
CA GLY A 86 -14.24 4.06 -7.55
C GLY A 86 -14.07 3.54 -6.12
N ALA A 87 -14.90 2.61 -5.66
CA ALA A 87 -14.75 2.02 -4.32
C ALA A 87 -13.54 1.08 -4.27
N SER A 88 -12.69 1.28 -3.27
CA SER A 88 -11.51 0.45 -2.98
C SER A 88 -11.28 0.36 -1.49
N ALA A 89 -10.42 -0.58 -1.07
CA ALA A 89 -9.98 -0.69 0.31
C ALA A 89 -8.48 -0.44 0.40
N THR A 90 -8.04 0.16 1.51
CA THR A 90 -6.64 0.29 1.87
C THR A 90 -6.38 -0.38 3.20
N SER A 91 -5.22 -1.01 3.34
CA SER A 91 -4.74 -1.60 4.58
C SER A 91 -3.24 -1.88 4.47
N LEU A 92 -2.63 -2.42 5.51
CA LEU A 92 -1.21 -2.79 5.48
C LEU A 92 -0.83 -3.72 4.30
N VAL A 93 -1.76 -4.56 3.83
CA VAL A 93 -1.55 -5.55 2.76
C VAL A 93 -2.23 -5.19 1.43
N ALA A 94 -2.91 -4.06 1.38
CA ALA A 94 -3.55 -3.54 0.18
C ALA A 94 -3.14 -2.08 0.01
N SER A 95 -3.39 -1.46 -1.07
CA SER A 95 -3.06 -0.08 -1.43
C SER A 95 -2.89 0.90 -0.24
N ALA A 96 -2.05 1.92 -0.38
CA ALA A 96 -1.91 2.98 0.63
C ALA A 96 -3.04 4.03 0.52
N PRO A 97 -3.46 4.65 1.66
CA PRO A 97 -4.53 5.63 1.69
C PRO A 97 -4.04 7.02 1.24
N VAL A 98 -3.65 7.14 0.00
CA VAL A 98 -3.12 8.36 -0.60
C VAL A 98 -3.58 8.49 -2.05
N GLY A 99 -3.79 9.72 -2.51
CA GLY A 99 -4.15 9.98 -3.90
C GLY A 99 -3.94 11.42 -4.32
N ALA A 100 -3.92 11.67 -5.63
CA ALA A 100 -3.74 12.99 -6.19
C ALA A 100 -4.50 13.18 -7.50
N LEU A 101 -5.27 14.24 -7.59
CA LEU A 101 -5.92 14.74 -8.80
C LEU A 101 -4.97 15.73 -9.47
N TYR A 102 -4.72 15.61 -10.77
CA TYR A 102 -3.76 16.42 -11.50
C TYR A 102 -4.26 16.88 -12.87
N ASP A 103 -3.69 17.97 -13.36
CA ASP A 103 -3.98 18.55 -14.67
C ASP A 103 -3.04 18.05 -15.79
N ALA A 104 -3.27 18.51 -17.01
CA ALA A 104 -2.47 18.14 -18.18
C ALA A 104 -0.98 18.58 -18.11
N THR A 105 -0.62 19.50 -17.22
CA THR A 105 0.75 19.91 -16.99
C THR A 105 1.48 19.06 -15.95
N GLY A 106 0.73 18.20 -15.25
CA GLY A 106 1.21 17.41 -14.12
C GLY A 106 1.17 18.17 -12.78
N ALA A 107 0.56 19.37 -12.75
CA ALA A 107 0.32 20.08 -11.50
C ALA A 107 -0.82 19.43 -10.71
N VAL A 108 -0.62 19.28 -9.41
CA VAL A 108 -1.59 18.66 -8.52
C VAL A 108 -2.67 19.66 -8.12
N LEU A 109 -3.92 19.34 -8.43
CA LEU A 109 -5.09 20.15 -8.06
C LEU A 109 -5.56 19.87 -6.64
N LEU A 110 -5.55 18.60 -6.25
CA LEU A 110 -5.79 18.12 -4.89
C LEU A 110 -4.95 16.87 -4.67
N ALA A 111 -4.16 16.86 -3.61
CA ALA A 111 -3.62 15.62 -3.07
C ALA A 111 -4.13 15.40 -1.66
N TRP A 112 -4.19 14.15 -1.23
CA TRP A 112 -4.65 13.77 0.08
C TRP A 112 -3.92 12.52 0.57
N ALA A 113 -3.80 12.39 1.89
CA ALA A 113 -3.37 11.18 2.57
C ALA A 113 -4.11 11.02 3.89
N ALA A 114 -4.40 9.78 4.29
CA ALA A 114 -4.97 9.46 5.60
C ALA A 114 -3.90 8.87 6.53
N SER A 115 -4.05 9.12 7.84
CA SER A 115 -3.09 8.67 8.87
C SER A 115 -3.13 7.17 9.14
N GLU A 116 -4.24 6.49 8.82
CA GLU A 116 -4.41 5.07 9.09
C GLU A 116 -3.98 4.24 7.87
N ALA A 117 -2.83 3.62 7.97
CA ALA A 117 -2.27 2.79 6.90
C ALA A 117 -2.27 1.28 7.25
N VAL A 118 -2.64 0.91 8.47
CA VAL A 118 -2.62 -0.48 8.96
C VAL A 118 -4.01 -1.09 8.96
N ALA A 119 -4.97 -0.44 9.63
CA ALA A 119 -6.35 -0.88 9.64
C ALA A 119 -7.04 -0.59 8.29
N GLU A 120 -8.05 -1.39 7.98
CA GLU A 120 -8.79 -1.23 6.73
C GLU A 120 -9.63 0.04 6.71
N LEU A 121 -9.41 0.85 5.66
CA LEU A 121 -10.27 1.96 5.28
C LEU A 121 -10.97 1.64 3.97
N THR A 122 -12.24 2.01 3.85
CA THR A 122 -12.92 2.07 2.56
C THR A 122 -12.72 3.46 1.96
N LEU A 123 -12.31 3.49 0.71
CA LEU A 123 -12.19 4.70 -0.11
C LEU A 123 -13.24 4.68 -1.21
N THR A 124 -13.88 5.82 -1.44
CA THR A 124 -14.63 6.06 -2.68
C THR A 124 -14.06 7.31 -3.32
N THR A 125 -13.46 7.14 -4.50
CA THR A 125 -12.86 8.24 -5.25
C THR A 125 -13.40 8.25 -6.66
N GLY A 126 -13.62 9.43 -7.22
CA GLY A 126 -14.09 9.54 -8.59
C GLY A 126 -14.95 10.78 -8.85
N VAL A 127 -15.41 10.89 -10.09
CA VAL A 127 -16.23 12.02 -10.55
C VAL A 127 -17.69 11.81 -10.15
N SER A 128 -18.25 12.76 -9.41
CA SER A 128 -19.69 12.88 -9.25
C SER A 128 -20.27 13.59 -10.47
N GLU A 129 -21.00 12.85 -11.28
CA GLU A 129 -21.60 13.39 -12.52
C GLU A 129 -22.70 14.42 -12.24
N GLU A 130 -23.41 14.26 -11.10
CA GLU A 130 -24.48 15.16 -10.70
C GLU A 130 -23.95 16.52 -10.24
N ARG A 131 -22.82 16.50 -9.50
CA ARG A 131 -22.24 17.71 -8.90
C ARG A 131 -21.09 18.32 -9.69
N LYS A 132 -20.56 17.60 -10.68
CA LYS A 132 -19.40 18.01 -11.48
C LYS A 132 -18.15 18.22 -10.62
N THR A 133 -18.03 17.44 -9.54
CA THR A 133 -16.90 17.47 -8.61
C THR A 133 -16.14 16.13 -8.63
N PHE A 134 -14.87 16.15 -8.21
CA PHE A 134 -14.16 14.94 -7.85
C PHE A 134 -14.35 14.68 -6.34
N VAL A 135 -14.65 13.45 -6.00
CA VAL A 135 -14.97 13.01 -4.64
C VAL A 135 -13.81 12.21 -4.07
N VAL A 136 -13.50 12.45 -2.80
CA VAL A 136 -12.69 11.60 -1.94
C VAL A 136 -13.49 11.33 -0.68
N ASP A 137 -13.99 10.12 -0.50
CA ASP A 137 -14.72 9.67 0.71
C ASP A 137 -13.88 8.60 1.40
N VAL A 138 -13.49 8.84 2.65
CA VAL A 138 -12.62 7.95 3.45
C VAL A 138 -13.39 7.52 4.68
N ARG A 139 -13.48 6.22 4.94
CA ARG A 139 -14.24 5.66 6.07
C ARG A 139 -13.52 4.52 6.74
N ALA A 140 -13.50 4.51 8.06
CA ALA A 140 -13.06 3.38 8.85
C ALA A 140 -14.09 2.23 8.80
N VAL A 141 -13.64 1.04 8.44
CA VAL A 141 -14.47 -0.18 8.41
C VAL A 141 -14.68 -0.74 9.81
N ARG A 142 -13.64 -0.65 10.65
CA ARG A 142 -13.63 -1.12 12.04
C ARG A 142 -13.26 0.02 12.98
N PRO A 143 -13.53 -0.11 14.30
CA PRO A 143 -13.07 0.87 15.26
C PRO A 143 -11.56 1.10 15.19
N LEU A 144 -11.15 2.35 15.08
CA LEU A 144 -9.74 2.75 15.06
C LEU A 144 -9.23 3.02 16.48
N PRO A 145 -7.95 2.75 16.75
CA PRO A 145 -7.33 3.03 18.06
C PRO A 145 -7.10 4.53 18.31
N ALA A 146 -7.11 5.34 17.25
CA ALA A 146 -6.89 6.78 17.28
C ALA A 146 -7.85 7.52 16.33
N PRO A 147 -8.01 8.84 16.44
CA PRO A 147 -8.72 9.64 15.44
C PRO A 147 -8.15 9.45 14.05
N LEU A 148 -9.01 9.49 13.03
CA LEU A 148 -8.58 9.49 11.63
C LEU A 148 -8.18 10.89 11.21
N GLU A 149 -6.93 11.07 10.82
CA GLU A 149 -6.46 12.34 10.26
C GLU A 149 -6.39 12.24 8.73
N LEU A 150 -6.64 13.36 8.08
CA LEU A 150 -6.50 13.50 6.63
C LEU A 150 -5.77 14.81 6.34
N VAL A 151 -4.74 14.77 5.52
CA VAL A 151 -4.12 15.97 4.96
C VAL A 151 -4.65 16.22 3.56
N LEU A 152 -4.96 17.48 3.26
CA LEU A 152 -5.31 17.97 1.93
C LEU A 152 -4.25 18.98 1.49
N ASP A 153 -3.75 18.85 0.26
CA ASP A 153 -2.73 19.72 -0.34
C ASP A 153 -3.20 20.20 -1.71
N THR A 154 -3.37 21.51 -1.87
CA THR A 154 -3.77 22.14 -3.13
C THR A 154 -2.77 23.18 -3.61
N ARG A 155 -1.47 23.04 -3.27
CA ARG A 155 -0.41 23.98 -3.63
C ARG A 155 -0.07 24.05 -5.12
N GLY A 156 -0.51 23.06 -5.90
CA GLY A 156 -0.24 23.04 -7.34
C GLY A 156 1.15 22.54 -7.74
N ASP A 157 1.90 21.95 -6.82
CA ASP A 157 3.22 21.42 -7.11
C ASP A 157 3.16 20.15 -8.00
N PRO A 158 4.28 19.76 -8.64
CA PRO A 158 4.35 18.50 -9.40
C PRO A 158 4.05 17.28 -8.54
N LEU A 159 3.43 16.25 -9.15
CA LEU A 159 3.01 15.01 -8.47
C LEU A 159 4.12 14.37 -7.63
N THR A 160 5.35 14.28 -8.15
CA THR A 160 6.48 13.65 -7.44
C THR A 160 6.85 14.39 -6.15
N VAL A 161 6.82 15.74 -6.17
CA VAL A 161 7.09 16.56 -4.98
C VAL A 161 5.99 16.42 -3.95
N THR A 162 4.74 16.45 -4.42
CA THR A 162 3.56 16.32 -3.55
C THR A 162 3.50 14.95 -2.89
N VAL A 163 3.70 13.87 -3.64
CA VAL A 163 3.70 12.49 -3.10
C VAL A 163 4.81 12.29 -2.06
N ALA A 164 6.00 12.85 -2.28
CA ALA A 164 7.08 12.78 -1.29
C ALA A 164 6.69 13.45 0.03
N ARG A 165 5.99 14.60 0.00
CA ARG A 165 5.47 15.25 1.21
C ARG A 165 4.39 14.45 1.91
N LEU A 166 3.44 13.88 1.15
CA LEU A 166 2.41 13.01 1.72
C LEU A 166 3.02 11.76 2.36
N ALA A 167 4.02 11.16 1.73
CA ALA A 167 4.75 10.03 2.30
C ALA A 167 5.44 10.38 3.62
N ALA A 168 6.09 11.55 3.71
CA ALA A 168 6.67 12.04 4.94
C ALA A 168 5.59 12.25 6.02
N TRP A 169 4.47 12.90 5.68
CA TRP A 169 3.35 13.15 6.60
C TRP A 169 2.76 11.83 7.15
N VAL A 170 2.58 10.81 6.30
CA VAL A 170 2.12 9.48 6.72
C VAL A 170 3.16 8.80 7.62
N SER A 171 4.45 8.87 7.26
CA SER A 171 5.53 8.23 8.03
C SER A 171 5.63 8.74 9.46
N GLU A 172 5.35 10.04 9.69
CA GLU A 172 5.33 10.62 11.04
C GLU A 172 4.18 10.08 11.91
N ARG A 173 3.15 9.51 11.29
CA ARG A 173 1.91 9.02 11.93
C ARG A 173 1.84 7.50 12.04
N LEU A 174 2.75 6.80 11.36
CA LEU A 174 2.80 5.34 11.46
C LEU A 174 3.25 4.91 12.87
N PRO A 175 2.64 3.84 13.42
CA PRO A 175 3.08 3.31 14.71
C PRO A 175 4.48 2.72 14.61
N GLY A 176 5.32 3.10 15.55
CA GLY A 176 6.69 2.57 15.65
C GLY A 176 7.75 3.42 14.96
N THR A 177 8.99 3.00 15.09
CA THR A 177 10.13 3.66 14.45
C THR A 177 10.38 3.03 13.10
N ALA A 178 10.46 3.82 12.04
CA ALA A 178 10.88 3.34 10.74
C ALA A 178 12.27 2.67 10.85
N LEU A 179 12.36 1.44 10.38
CA LEU A 179 13.65 0.76 10.30
C LEU A 179 14.52 1.45 9.24
N PRO A 180 15.85 1.59 9.49
CA PRO A 180 16.73 2.12 8.48
C PRO A 180 16.71 1.21 7.24
N VAL A 181 16.62 1.83 6.08
CA VAL A 181 16.70 1.10 4.80
C VAL A 181 18.13 0.58 4.64
N PRO A 182 18.34 -0.74 4.53
CA PRO A 182 19.68 -1.26 4.32
C PRO A 182 20.18 -0.89 2.92
N PRO A 183 21.47 -0.59 2.73
CA PRO A 183 22.01 -0.15 1.43
C PRO A 183 21.73 -1.12 0.28
N VAL A 184 21.60 -2.42 0.55
CA VAL A 184 21.29 -3.45 -0.45
C VAL A 184 19.87 -3.27 -1.05
N ALA A 185 18.95 -2.64 -0.33
CA ALA A 185 17.60 -2.38 -0.83
C ALA A 185 17.55 -1.30 -1.93
N GLU A 186 18.61 -0.52 -2.10
CA GLU A 186 18.77 0.50 -3.15
C GLU A 186 19.52 -0.03 -4.38
N GLN A 187 19.92 -1.29 -4.38
CA GLN A 187 20.66 -1.93 -5.45
C GLN A 187 19.75 -2.81 -6.32
N ALA A 188 20.18 -3.07 -7.54
CA ALA A 188 19.48 -4.01 -8.40
C ALA A 188 19.51 -5.43 -7.83
N VAL A 189 18.39 -6.14 -7.95
CA VAL A 189 18.21 -7.49 -7.44
C VAL A 189 17.98 -8.44 -8.60
N TYR A 190 18.65 -9.60 -8.59
CA TYR A 190 18.36 -10.70 -9.49
C TYR A 190 17.42 -11.69 -8.81
N SER A 191 16.28 -12.01 -9.43
CA SER A 191 15.32 -13.00 -8.91
C SER A 191 15.28 -14.22 -9.82
N THR A 192 15.28 -15.42 -9.23
CA THR A 192 15.17 -16.68 -9.98
C THR A 192 13.74 -16.97 -10.46
N TRP A 193 12.71 -16.32 -9.92
CA TRP A 193 11.31 -16.70 -10.11
C TRP A 193 10.81 -16.63 -11.56
N TYR A 194 11.02 -15.51 -12.23
CA TYR A 194 10.38 -15.29 -13.53
C TYR A 194 10.92 -16.17 -14.65
N THR A 195 12.14 -16.68 -14.50
CA THR A 195 12.74 -17.56 -15.51
C THR A 195 12.60 -19.03 -15.13
N PHE A 196 12.88 -19.37 -13.89
CA PHE A 196 13.05 -20.77 -13.48
C PHE A 196 11.93 -21.28 -12.59
N THR A 197 11.13 -20.39 -11.98
CA THR A 197 10.12 -20.76 -10.99
C THR A 197 10.73 -21.65 -9.89
N GLN A 198 10.18 -22.84 -9.64
CA GLN A 198 10.70 -23.80 -8.66
C GLN A 198 11.77 -24.76 -9.24
N ASP A 199 12.10 -24.66 -10.53
CA ASP A 199 13.11 -25.51 -11.19
C ASP A 199 14.50 -24.89 -11.04
N ILE A 200 15.00 -24.91 -9.82
CA ILE A 200 16.29 -24.32 -9.41
C ILE A 200 17.08 -25.34 -8.59
N ASP A 201 18.40 -25.23 -8.67
CA ASP A 201 19.35 -25.98 -7.86
C ASP A 201 20.60 -25.13 -7.51
N ALA A 202 21.53 -25.71 -6.79
CA ALA A 202 22.74 -25.01 -6.35
C ALA A 202 23.63 -24.56 -7.53
N GLU A 203 23.76 -25.37 -8.57
CA GLU A 203 24.59 -25.08 -9.75
C GLU A 203 23.99 -23.92 -10.55
N LEU A 204 22.68 -23.98 -10.79
CA LEU A 204 21.96 -22.91 -11.48
C LEU A 204 22.08 -21.59 -10.71
N VAL A 205 21.77 -21.59 -9.41
CA VAL A 205 21.84 -20.37 -8.59
C VAL A 205 23.23 -19.75 -8.60
N THR A 206 24.29 -20.56 -8.50
CA THR A 206 25.66 -20.02 -8.50
C THR A 206 26.11 -19.54 -9.85
N SER A 207 25.66 -20.17 -10.96
CA SER A 207 25.94 -19.69 -12.32
C SER A 207 25.23 -18.36 -12.61
N GLU A 208 23.95 -18.25 -12.25
CA GLU A 208 23.18 -17.01 -12.43
C GLU A 208 23.70 -15.88 -11.52
N ALA A 209 24.17 -16.20 -10.32
CA ALA A 209 24.78 -15.21 -9.44
C ALA A 209 26.02 -14.55 -10.07
N ARG A 210 26.86 -15.31 -10.78
CA ARG A 210 28.03 -14.74 -11.47
C ARG A 210 27.60 -13.76 -12.56
N LEU A 211 26.59 -14.12 -13.36
CA LEU A 211 26.03 -13.22 -14.38
C LEU A 211 25.39 -11.97 -13.77
N ALA A 212 24.65 -12.13 -12.68
CA ALA A 212 24.04 -11.01 -11.94
C ALA A 212 25.11 -10.05 -11.41
N ALA A 213 26.24 -10.54 -10.93
CA ALA A 213 27.36 -9.72 -10.48
C ALA A 213 27.97 -8.90 -11.64
N GLU A 214 28.15 -9.50 -12.81
CA GLU A 214 28.62 -8.82 -14.02
C GLU A 214 27.66 -7.71 -14.47
N LEU A 215 26.35 -7.88 -14.23
CA LEU A 215 25.31 -6.89 -14.52
C LEU A 215 25.20 -5.79 -13.45
N GLY A 216 25.96 -5.87 -12.36
CA GLY A 216 25.97 -4.89 -11.29
C GLY A 216 24.83 -5.03 -10.29
N CYS A 217 24.21 -6.22 -10.17
CA CYS A 217 23.27 -6.51 -9.10
C CYS A 217 23.98 -6.51 -7.74
N GLY A 218 23.25 -6.17 -6.68
CA GLY A 218 23.75 -6.22 -5.28
C GLY A 218 23.35 -7.49 -4.55
N SER A 219 22.34 -8.21 -5.05
CA SER A 219 21.87 -9.46 -4.41
C SER A 219 21.15 -10.37 -5.40
N VAL A 220 21.08 -11.65 -5.00
CA VAL A 220 20.25 -12.68 -5.63
C VAL A 220 19.11 -13.06 -4.69
N PHE A 221 17.89 -13.04 -5.18
CA PHE A 221 16.73 -13.62 -4.52
C PHE A 221 16.51 -15.02 -5.08
N VAL A 222 16.82 -16.01 -4.25
CA VAL A 222 16.46 -17.40 -4.51
C VAL A 222 15.00 -17.54 -4.06
N ASP A 223 14.12 -17.49 -5.04
CA ASP A 223 12.67 -17.52 -4.84
C ASP A 223 12.17 -18.93 -4.48
N ASP A 224 10.86 -19.15 -4.50
CA ASP A 224 10.26 -20.45 -4.23
C ASP A 224 10.92 -21.56 -5.07
N GLY A 225 11.23 -22.69 -4.45
CA GLY A 225 11.91 -23.81 -5.12
C GLY A 225 13.13 -24.35 -4.38
N TRP A 226 13.71 -23.60 -3.43
CA TRP A 226 14.86 -24.03 -2.67
C TRP A 226 14.55 -25.01 -1.53
N GLN A 227 13.33 -24.97 -1.02
CA GLN A 227 12.85 -25.78 0.09
C GLN A 227 12.29 -27.12 -0.39
N ARG A 228 12.23 -28.09 0.56
CA ARG A 228 11.62 -29.38 0.34
C ARG A 228 10.17 -29.27 -0.14
N LEU A 229 9.75 -30.18 -1.01
CA LEU A 229 8.41 -30.27 -1.60
C LEU A 229 8.01 -29.05 -2.43
N ALA A 230 8.95 -28.23 -2.84
CA ALA A 230 8.73 -27.16 -3.82
C ALA A 230 8.79 -27.72 -5.23
N LEU A 231 7.68 -28.29 -5.70
CA LEU A 231 7.55 -28.92 -7.00
C LEU A 231 6.23 -28.50 -7.66
N GLY A 232 6.29 -28.25 -8.97
CA GLY A 232 5.10 -28.04 -9.79
C GLY A 232 4.26 -26.83 -9.43
N ARG A 233 4.86 -25.78 -8.87
CA ARG A 233 4.19 -24.56 -8.39
C ARG A 233 3.23 -24.79 -7.22
N GLY A 234 3.39 -25.88 -6.48
CA GLY A 234 2.62 -26.15 -5.26
C GLY A 234 3.32 -25.63 -4.00
N TYR A 235 2.53 -25.36 -2.95
CA TYR A 235 3.01 -24.86 -1.67
C TYR A 235 2.95 -25.93 -0.56
N GLN A 236 2.97 -27.21 -0.93
CA GLN A 236 2.73 -28.35 -0.02
C GLN A 236 3.78 -28.39 1.12
N GLY A 237 5.02 -28.00 0.85
CA GLY A 237 6.12 -27.99 1.82
C GLY A 237 6.33 -26.66 2.56
N CYS A 238 5.49 -25.65 2.33
CA CYS A 238 5.60 -24.39 3.05
C CYS A 238 5.39 -24.59 4.56
N GLY A 239 6.24 -23.96 5.37
CA GLY A 239 6.19 -24.05 6.83
C GLY A 239 7.43 -24.69 7.45
N ASP A 240 8.11 -25.59 6.74
CA ASP A 240 9.32 -26.27 7.26
C ASP A 240 10.59 -25.44 6.99
N TRP A 241 10.63 -24.76 5.87
CA TRP A 241 11.75 -23.89 5.44
C TRP A 241 13.11 -24.59 5.54
N ARG A 242 13.17 -25.83 5.05
CA ARG A 242 14.39 -26.64 4.99
C ARG A 242 14.83 -26.80 3.55
N PRO A 243 16.14 -26.71 3.27
CA PRO A 243 16.64 -26.96 1.93
C PRO A 243 16.21 -28.33 1.39
N ASP A 244 15.90 -28.39 0.11
CA ASP A 244 15.73 -29.65 -0.58
C ASP A 244 17.13 -30.29 -0.77
N PRO A 245 17.39 -31.50 -0.22
CA PRO A 245 18.74 -32.08 -0.26
C PRO A 245 19.17 -32.52 -1.66
N ASP A 246 18.23 -32.74 -2.57
CA ASP A 246 18.56 -33.13 -3.96
C ASP A 246 18.95 -31.89 -4.79
N LYS A 247 18.34 -30.73 -4.50
CA LYS A 247 18.61 -29.47 -5.18
C LYS A 247 19.77 -28.69 -4.52
N PHE A 248 19.82 -28.67 -3.22
CA PHE A 248 20.79 -27.93 -2.40
C PHE A 248 21.39 -28.83 -1.33
N PRO A 249 22.25 -29.77 -1.72
CA PRO A 249 22.88 -30.72 -0.76
C PRO A 249 23.75 -30.00 0.28
N ASP A 250 24.32 -28.85 -0.04
CA ASP A 250 25.01 -27.93 0.86
C ASP A 250 24.61 -26.48 0.54
N LEU A 251 23.46 -26.04 1.03
CA LEU A 251 22.99 -24.67 0.84
C LEU A 251 24.01 -23.63 1.37
N ALA A 252 24.76 -23.98 2.43
CA ALA A 252 25.77 -23.09 2.96
C ALA A 252 26.94 -22.89 1.99
N ALA A 253 27.30 -23.92 1.21
CA ALA A 253 28.27 -23.76 0.11
C ALA A 253 27.73 -22.82 -0.98
N THR A 254 26.49 -23.01 -1.41
CA THR A 254 25.84 -22.10 -2.38
C THR A 254 25.88 -20.64 -1.90
N VAL A 255 25.54 -20.39 -0.65
CA VAL A 255 25.60 -19.04 -0.04
C VAL A 255 27.03 -18.48 -0.10
N ARG A 256 28.04 -19.29 0.24
CA ARG A 256 29.46 -18.85 0.17
C ARG A 256 29.89 -18.49 -1.25
N GLU A 257 29.45 -19.26 -2.25
CA GLU A 257 29.77 -18.96 -3.67
C GLU A 257 29.12 -17.66 -4.14
N VAL A 258 27.86 -17.43 -3.78
CA VAL A 258 27.16 -16.18 -4.10
C VAL A 258 27.85 -14.99 -3.43
N HIS A 259 28.22 -15.12 -2.16
CA HIS A 259 28.98 -14.08 -1.46
C HIS A 259 30.37 -13.85 -2.06
N ALA A 260 31.04 -14.91 -2.53
CA ALA A 260 32.33 -14.79 -3.21
C ALA A 260 32.22 -14.02 -4.55
N ALA A 261 31.06 -14.04 -5.19
CA ALA A 261 30.76 -13.22 -6.36
C ALA A 261 30.43 -11.74 -6.01
N GLY A 262 30.45 -11.37 -4.71
CA GLY A 262 30.18 -10.01 -4.26
C GLY A 262 28.69 -9.69 -4.03
N LEU A 263 27.82 -10.69 -4.07
CA LEU A 263 26.37 -10.50 -3.95
C LEU A 263 25.84 -10.93 -2.57
N GLY A 264 24.80 -10.25 -2.09
CA GLY A 264 23.94 -10.77 -1.05
C GLY A 264 23.05 -11.91 -1.55
N LEU A 265 22.60 -12.81 -0.65
CA LEU A 265 21.62 -13.83 -0.97
C LEU A 265 20.42 -13.72 -0.03
N ALA A 266 19.22 -13.68 -0.61
CA ALA A 266 17.97 -13.78 0.12
C ALA A 266 17.23 -15.05 -0.31
N LEU A 267 16.64 -15.76 0.66
CA LEU A 267 15.77 -16.91 0.43
C LEU A 267 14.31 -16.47 0.58
N TRP A 268 13.50 -16.82 -0.38
CA TRP A 268 12.06 -16.61 -0.28
C TRP A 268 11.43 -17.44 0.85
N VAL A 269 10.55 -16.82 1.62
CA VAL A 269 9.71 -17.49 2.60
C VAL A 269 8.32 -16.87 2.61
N ALA A 270 7.30 -17.69 2.82
CA ALA A 270 5.91 -17.26 3.00
C ALA A 270 5.41 -17.64 4.40
N PRO A 271 5.70 -16.84 5.43
CA PRO A 271 5.46 -17.21 6.83
C PRO A 271 3.98 -17.38 7.18
N LEU A 272 3.06 -16.88 6.34
CA LEU A 272 1.61 -17.02 6.52
C LEU A 272 1.03 -18.19 5.71
N LEU A 273 1.85 -18.95 4.96
CA LEU A 273 1.42 -20.15 4.27
C LEU A 273 1.87 -21.41 5.05
N LEU A 274 0.95 -22.34 5.20
CA LEU A 274 1.20 -23.63 5.84
C LEU A 274 0.77 -24.75 4.88
N GLY A 275 1.74 -25.44 4.31
CA GLY A 275 1.55 -26.53 3.36
C GLY A 275 1.07 -27.80 4.07
N ALA A 276 0.07 -28.45 3.47
CA ALA A 276 -0.57 -29.63 4.07
C ALA A 276 0.38 -30.85 4.22
N GLU A 277 1.47 -30.89 3.45
CA GLU A 277 2.46 -31.98 3.47
C GLU A 277 3.71 -31.60 4.29
N SER A 278 3.75 -30.39 4.90
CA SER A 278 4.86 -29.99 5.74
C SER A 278 4.84 -30.71 7.10
N ASP A 279 6.02 -30.95 7.68
CA ASP A 279 6.17 -31.47 9.05
C ASP A 279 5.56 -30.51 10.10
N ALA A 280 5.46 -29.22 9.74
CA ALA A 280 4.85 -28.18 10.58
C ALA A 280 3.32 -28.27 10.63
N PHE A 281 2.68 -28.80 9.59
CA PHE A 281 1.21 -28.80 9.46
C PHE A 281 0.47 -29.41 10.67
N PRO A 282 0.80 -30.62 11.15
CA PRO A 282 0.08 -31.23 12.28
C PRO A 282 0.11 -30.40 13.57
N ARG A 283 1.18 -29.58 13.74
CA ARG A 283 1.37 -28.75 14.94
C ARG A 283 0.71 -27.39 14.85
N MET A 284 0.63 -26.84 13.65
CA MET A 284 0.23 -25.44 13.42
C MET A 284 -1.16 -25.28 12.81
N ALA A 285 -1.72 -26.33 12.21
CA ALA A 285 -3.02 -26.25 11.51
C ALA A 285 -4.17 -25.77 12.41
N ALA A 286 -4.14 -26.07 13.70
CA ALA A 286 -5.14 -25.61 14.66
C ALA A 286 -5.05 -24.10 14.97
N SER A 287 -3.94 -23.45 14.63
CA SER A 287 -3.71 -22.01 14.82
C SER A 287 -3.88 -21.22 13.52
N ALA A 288 -4.17 -21.90 12.40
CA ALA A 288 -4.48 -21.24 11.14
C ALA A 288 -5.87 -20.60 11.20
N PRO A 289 -6.06 -19.39 10.64
CA PRO A 289 -7.34 -18.70 10.63
C PRO A 289 -8.41 -19.42 9.80
#